data_dc8a37652c9eaf9be753774ac93a4304
#
_entry.id   dc8a37652c9eaf9be753774ac93a4304
#
_cell.length_a   1.000
_cell.length_b   1.000
_cell.length_c   1.000
_cell.angle_alpha   90.00
_cell.angle_beta   90.00
_cell.angle_gamma   90.00
#
_symmetry.space_group_name_H-M   'P 1'
#
loop_
_entity.id
_entity.type
_entity.pdbx_description
1 polymer ?
#
loop_
_entity_poly.entity_id
_entity_poly.type
_entity_poly.pdbx_seq_one_letter_code
_entity_poly.pdbx_strand_id
1 'polypeptide(L)'
;MGRLILLKTASAGTLESSDCLVTVSPAEKLKLEYKGPNSEVFAERTMALVENVSKRYSLSGAEISIQDQGAIEITIKARLETALMRAVKGVAKE
;
A
#
# COMPACT_ATOMS: atom_id res chain seq x y z
N MET A 1 1.86 1.61 22.58
CA MET A 1 1.75 1.74 21.13
C MET A 1 0.88 0.69 20.58
N GLY A 2 -0.10 1.07 19.82
CA GLY A 2 -0.96 0.11 19.20
C GLY A 2 -0.41 -0.38 17.88
N ARG A 3 -1.00 -1.43 17.40
CA ARG A 3 -0.73 -1.92 16.05
C ARG A 3 -1.78 -1.38 15.12
N LEU A 4 -1.38 -1.15 13.87
CA LEU A 4 -2.34 -0.80 12.85
C LEU A 4 -2.97 -2.09 12.32
N ILE A 5 -4.26 -2.22 12.51
CA ILE A 5 -5.00 -3.39 12.07
C ILE A 5 -6.01 -2.96 11.03
N LEU A 6 -5.95 -3.57 9.85
CA LEU A 6 -6.87 -3.23 8.78
C LEU A 6 -8.23 -3.86 9.06
N LEU A 7 -9.29 -3.09 8.86
CA LEU A 7 -10.65 -3.54 9.08
C LEU A 7 -11.34 -3.95 7.80
N LYS A 8 -10.86 -3.44 6.66
CA LYS A 8 -11.48 -3.73 5.38
C LYS A 8 -10.48 -3.48 4.26
N THR A 9 -10.87 -3.83 3.05
CA THR A 9 -10.10 -3.53 1.85
C THR A 9 -10.31 -2.07 1.46
N ALA A 10 -9.24 -1.40 1.08
CA ALA A 10 -9.30 -0.01 0.64
C ALA A 10 -8.23 0.25 -0.41
N SER A 11 -8.45 1.29 -1.19
CA SER A 11 -7.56 1.64 -2.29
C SER A 11 -7.28 3.13 -2.32
N ALA A 12 -6.17 3.49 -2.97
CA ALA A 12 -5.84 4.89 -3.24
C ALA A 12 -5.01 4.95 -4.51
N GLY A 13 -5.18 6.03 -5.26
CA GLY A 13 -4.45 6.24 -6.49
C GLY A 13 -5.26 5.90 -7.72
N THR A 14 -4.58 5.89 -8.87
CA THR A 14 -5.23 5.61 -10.16
C THR A 14 -4.31 4.77 -11.04
N LEU A 15 -4.86 4.36 -12.20
CA LEU A 15 -4.07 3.64 -13.19
C LEU A 15 -3.58 4.56 -14.30
N GLU A 16 -3.63 5.87 -14.08
CA GLU A 16 -3.14 6.83 -15.06
C GLU A 16 -1.63 6.87 -15.08
N SER A 17 -1.07 7.39 -16.19
CA SER A 17 0.37 7.55 -16.34
C SER A 17 0.97 8.29 -15.15
N SER A 18 2.10 7.81 -14.69
CA SER A 18 2.88 8.42 -13.60
C SER A 18 2.20 8.33 -12.24
N ASP A 19 1.16 7.50 -12.13
CA ASP A 19 0.50 7.23 -10.86
C ASP A 19 0.63 5.75 -10.55
N CYS A 20 0.06 5.34 -9.44
CA CYS A 20 -0.10 3.93 -9.09
C CYS A 20 -1.40 3.74 -8.34
N LEU A 21 -1.94 2.55 -8.44
CA LEU A 21 -3.12 2.17 -7.68
C LEU A 21 -2.69 1.19 -6.61
N VAL A 22 -2.90 1.56 -5.35
CA VAL A 22 -2.55 0.71 -4.22
C VAL A 22 -3.83 0.22 -3.57
N THR A 23 -3.92 -1.10 -3.38
CA THR A 23 -5.04 -1.73 -2.71
C THR A 23 -4.50 -2.52 -1.53
N VAL A 24 -5.10 -2.35 -0.37
CA VAL A 24 -4.69 -3.07 0.84
C VAL A 24 -5.88 -3.83 1.39
N SER A 25 -5.61 -4.99 1.95
CA SER A 25 -6.63 -5.85 2.55
C SER A 25 -6.09 -6.50 3.81
N PRO A 26 -6.97 -6.83 4.77
CA PRO A 26 -6.52 -7.56 5.96
C PRO A 26 -5.93 -8.92 5.57
N ALA A 27 -4.86 -9.30 6.25
CA ALA A 27 -4.24 -10.60 6.07
C ALA A 27 -3.41 -10.91 7.29
N GLU A 28 -3.06 -12.19 7.46
CA GLU A 28 -2.27 -12.61 8.61
C GLU A 28 -0.83 -12.17 8.50
N LYS A 29 -0.32 -12.14 7.28
CA LYS A 29 1.08 -11.81 7.03
C LYS A 29 1.16 -10.68 6.03
N LEU A 30 2.31 -10.02 5.99
CA LEU A 30 2.56 -9.00 4.99
C LEU A 30 2.86 -9.67 3.66
N LYS A 31 2.08 -9.34 2.64
CA LYS A 31 2.27 -9.83 1.29
C LYS A 31 2.24 -8.66 0.34
N LEU A 32 3.11 -8.68 -0.66
CA LEU A 32 3.17 -7.62 -1.65
C LEU A 32 3.08 -8.22 -3.05
N GLU A 33 2.17 -7.67 -3.84
CA GLU A 33 2.13 -7.91 -5.27
C GLU A 33 2.37 -6.58 -5.97
N TYR A 34 3.45 -6.50 -6.73
CA TYR A 34 3.88 -5.25 -7.35
C TYR A 34 3.99 -5.48 -8.85
N LYS A 35 3.19 -4.76 -9.64
CA LYS A 35 3.11 -4.94 -11.08
C LYS A 35 3.23 -3.60 -11.78
N GLY A 36 3.72 -3.63 -13.01
CA GLY A 36 3.81 -2.43 -13.82
C GLY A 36 4.91 -2.55 -14.85
N PRO A 37 4.99 -1.57 -15.77
CA PRO A 37 5.96 -1.64 -16.86
C PRO A 37 7.41 -1.76 -16.41
N ASN A 38 7.76 -1.16 -15.26
CA ASN A 38 9.13 -1.17 -14.76
C ASN A 38 9.25 -1.90 -13.44
N SER A 39 8.32 -2.84 -13.17
CA SER A 39 8.26 -3.46 -11.85
C SER A 39 9.52 -4.26 -11.55
N GLU A 40 10.14 -4.88 -12.54
CA GLU A 40 11.36 -5.64 -12.29
C GLU A 40 12.51 -4.74 -11.86
N VAL A 41 12.59 -3.54 -12.43
CA VAL A 41 13.67 -2.62 -12.11
C VAL A 41 13.52 -2.08 -10.69
N PHE A 42 12.30 -1.81 -10.26
CA PHE A 42 12.05 -1.13 -8.99
C PHE A 42 11.49 -2.04 -7.90
N ALA A 43 11.55 -3.35 -8.11
CA ALA A 43 10.96 -4.29 -7.15
C ALA A 43 11.60 -4.17 -5.77
N GLU A 44 12.92 -4.10 -5.70
CA GLU A 44 13.60 -4.04 -4.40
C GLU A 44 13.30 -2.73 -3.68
N ARG A 45 13.30 -1.63 -4.44
CA ARG A 45 12.98 -0.32 -3.87
C ARG A 45 11.58 -0.32 -3.28
N THR A 46 10.63 -0.85 -4.03
CA THR A 46 9.23 -0.85 -3.62
C THR A 46 9.02 -1.76 -2.42
N MET A 47 9.67 -2.92 -2.41
CA MET A 47 9.57 -3.82 -1.25
C MET A 47 10.14 -3.15 -0.01
N ALA A 48 11.27 -2.46 -0.12
CA ALA A 48 11.86 -1.76 1.01
C ALA A 48 10.92 -0.66 1.52
N LEU A 49 10.28 0.05 0.60
CA LEU A 49 9.32 1.09 0.96
C LEU A 49 8.15 0.50 1.76
N VAL A 50 7.60 -0.61 1.27
CA VAL A 50 6.47 -1.26 1.91
C VAL A 50 6.87 -1.76 3.31
N GLU A 51 8.06 -2.34 3.43
CA GLU A 51 8.53 -2.81 4.73
C GLU A 51 8.72 -1.67 5.70
N ASN A 52 9.28 -0.56 5.25
CA ASN A 52 9.47 0.61 6.10
C ASN A 52 8.15 1.18 6.59
N VAL A 53 7.18 1.31 5.69
CA VAL A 53 5.87 1.80 6.07
C VAL A 53 5.21 0.85 7.07
N SER A 54 5.32 -0.46 6.81
CA SER A 54 4.74 -1.46 7.71
C SER A 54 5.30 -1.35 9.11
N LYS A 55 6.61 -1.17 9.22
CA LYS A 55 7.25 -1.02 10.54
C LYS A 55 6.84 0.28 11.21
N ARG A 56 6.79 1.35 10.44
CA ARG A 56 6.46 2.67 10.97
C ARG A 56 5.08 2.69 11.62
N TYR A 57 4.13 1.99 11.01
CA TYR A 57 2.75 1.98 11.50
C TYR A 57 2.45 0.75 12.34
N SER A 58 3.44 -0.10 12.61
CA SER A 58 3.23 -1.34 13.35
C SER A 58 2.09 -2.14 12.74
N LEU A 59 2.13 -2.30 11.42
CA LEU A 59 1.07 -2.97 10.68
C LEU A 59 1.04 -4.44 11.04
N SER A 60 -0.13 -4.93 11.44
CA SER A 60 -0.27 -6.29 11.91
C SER A 60 -0.10 -7.32 10.81
N GLY A 61 -0.60 -7.01 9.63
CA GLY A 61 -0.49 -7.85 8.47
C GLY A 61 -1.40 -7.29 7.41
N ALA A 62 -1.03 -7.47 6.15
CA ALA A 62 -1.81 -6.92 5.06
C ALA A 62 -1.40 -7.55 3.75
N GLU A 63 -2.35 -7.70 2.88
CA GLU A 63 -2.07 -8.00 1.49
C GLU A 63 -2.11 -6.69 0.73
N ILE A 64 -0.99 -6.34 0.11
CA ILE A 64 -0.81 -5.05 -0.55
C ILE A 64 -0.58 -5.31 -2.02
N SER A 65 -1.40 -4.71 -2.86
CA SER A 65 -1.28 -4.79 -4.30
C SER A 65 -0.96 -3.40 -4.84
N ILE A 66 0.11 -3.29 -5.61
CA ILE A 66 0.52 -2.03 -6.20
C ILE A 66 0.59 -2.21 -7.71
N GLN A 67 -0.25 -1.49 -8.43
CA GLN A 67 -0.21 -1.44 -9.89
C GLN A 67 0.43 -0.11 -10.26
N ASP A 68 1.69 -0.16 -10.67
CA ASP A 68 2.53 1.02 -10.85
C ASP A 68 2.58 1.41 -12.32
N GLN A 69 2.12 2.62 -12.64
CA GLN A 69 2.12 3.14 -14.00
C GLN A 69 3.19 4.22 -14.15
N GLY A 70 4.31 4.05 -13.45
CA GLY A 70 5.42 4.96 -13.57
C GLY A 70 5.50 6.00 -12.47
N ALA A 71 4.95 5.70 -11.32
CA ALA A 71 4.96 6.63 -10.19
C ALA A 71 6.36 6.76 -9.61
N ILE A 72 6.69 7.96 -9.13
CA ILE A 72 7.91 8.14 -8.36
C ILE A 72 7.68 7.59 -6.95
N GLU A 73 8.77 7.37 -6.24
CA GLU A 73 8.70 6.68 -4.95
C GLU A 73 7.81 7.38 -3.95
N ILE A 74 7.87 8.70 -3.88
CA ILE A 74 7.07 9.45 -2.92
C ILE A 74 5.57 9.32 -3.21
N THR A 75 5.21 9.17 -4.48
CA THR A 75 3.81 8.96 -4.86
C THR A 75 3.34 7.59 -4.37
N ILE A 76 4.17 6.58 -4.54
CA ILE A 76 3.82 5.23 -4.06
C ILE A 76 3.61 5.24 -2.56
N LYS A 77 4.51 5.90 -1.84
CA LYS A 77 4.39 6.00 -0.38
C LYS A 77 3.10 6.70 0.02
N ALA A 78 2.77 7.82 -0.63
CA ALA A 78 1.56 8.57 -0.31
C ALA A 78 0.31 7.73 -0.56
N ARG A 79 0.26 7.00 -1.69
CA ARG A 79 -0.89 6.16 -1.99
C ARG A 79 -1.03 5.03 -1.00
N LEU A 80 0.10 4.41 -0.62
CA LEU A 80 0.07 3.32 0.34
C LEU A 80 -0.45 3.80 1.70
N GLU A 81 0.07 4.92 2.18
CA GLU A 81 -0.37 5.45 3.46
C GLU A 81 -1.84 5.83 3.44
N THR A 82 -2.31 6.42 2.33
CA THR A 82 -3.71 6.77 2.20
C THR A 82 -4.60 5.53 2.20
N ALA A 83 -4.21 4.50 1.47
CA ALA A 83 -4.97 3.27 1.43
C ALA A 83 -5.06 2.64 2.83
N LEU A 84 -3.94 2.62 3.55
CA LEU A 84 -3.93 2.07 4.91
C LEU A 84 -4.88 2.84 5.83
N MET A 85 -4.85 4.18 5.76
CA MET A 85 -5.73 4.98 6.59
C MET A 85 -7.20 4.77 6.25
N ARG A 86 -7.51 4.59 4.98
CA ARG A 86 -8.87 4.31 4.55
C ARG A 86 -9.33 2.94 5.04
N ALA A 87 -8.42 1.98 5.09
CA ALA A 87 -8.76 0.63 5.52
C ALA A 87 -9.09 0.56 7.01
N VAL A 88 -8.47 1.38 7.84
CA VAL A 88 -8.75 1.38 9.28
C VAL A 88 -9.91 2.28 9.64
N LYS A 89 -10.18 3.31 8.87
CA LYS A 89 -11.21 4.29 9.21
C LYS A 89 -12.55 3.98 8.57
N GLY A 90 -12.61 2.93 7.80
CA GLY A 90 -13.74 2.72 6.94
C GLY A 90 -15.08 2.52 7.59
N VAL A 91 -15.11 2.29 8.86
CA VAL A 91 -16.37 1.99 9.54
C VAL A 91 -17.15 3.24 9.88
N ALA A 92 -16.50 4.26 10.04
CA ALA A 92 -17.15 5.47 10.50
C ALA A 92 -18.24 5.91 9.61
N LYS A 93 -18.65 6.20 9.69
CA LYS A 93 -19.27 6.89 9.21
C LYS A 93 -20.02 7.06 8.66
N GLU A 94 -20.04 6.87 8.55
CA GLU A 94 -20.64 6.95 8.11
C GLU A 94 -21.19 7.02 8.22
#